data_53bd4b1bc05b908b2b717cb8725b6dd0
#
_entry.id   53bd4b1bc05b908b2b717cb8725b6dd0
#
_cell.length_a   1.000
_cell.length_b   1.000
_cell.length_c   1.000
_cell.angle_alpha   90.00
_cell.angle_beta   90.00
_cell.angle_gamma   90.00
#
_symmetry.space_group_name_H-M   'P 1'
#
loop_
_entity.id
_entity.type
_entity.pdbx_description
1 polymer ?
#
loop_
_entity_poly.entity_id
_entity_poly.type
_entity_poly.pdbx_seq_one_letter_code
_entity_poly.pdbx_strand_id
1 'polypeptide(L)'
;DHAFASELPYDLLNQKLSVLTRSIEDSFGKRPTSFRSGRYGLNEDVAKALVENGYLVDSSVTPYVSWKEQTGIPGGHGGPDFIGYRPTPFRYSLPNGSLLEIPITIMPTRFPLTINHNLAVNYFKHVNKSIILRAVRKLLYSNQPVWLRPTPNMNMQLFEELINEAITIKLPFIVMMFHSSELMPGCSKYRPDSDSVERLYELLEQFFVKMVEHSIPSVTLTEAAKSWIS
;
A
#
# COMPACT_ATOMS: atom_id res chain seq x y z
N ASP A 1 -18.34 -8.73 11.43
CA ASP A 1 -18.07 -8.79 10.00
C ASP A 1 -17.42 -7.48 9.56
N HIS A 2 -16.30 -7.60 8.89
CA HIS A 2 -15.50 -6.44 8.47
C HIS A 2 -15.52 -6.35 6.94
N ALA A 3 -16.59 -5.74 6.38
CA ALA A 3 -16.70 -5.52 4.95
C ALA A 3 -15.50 -4.75 4.39
N PHE A 4 -15.06 -5.12 3.18
CA PHE A 4 -14.23 -4.21 2.39
C PHE A 4 -15.10 -3.05 1.88
N ALA A 5 -14.51 -1.88 1.70
CA ALA A 5 -15.24 -0.76 1.09
C ALA A 5 -15.76 -1.14 -0.31
N SER A 6 -15.01 -1.95 -1.04
CA SER A 6 -15.36 -2.48 -2.36
C SER A 6 -16.52 -3.48 -2.37
N GLU A 7 -17.01 -3.94 -1.23
CA GLU A 7 -18.17 -4.84 -1.11
C GLU A 7 -19.46 -4.08 -0.74
N LEU A 8 -19.37 -2.80 -0.43
CA LEU A 8 -20.55 -2.01 -0.05
C LEU A 8 -21.35 -1.60 -1.30
N PRO A 9 -22.69 -1.60 -1.24
CA PRO A 9 -23.50 -0.95 -2.25
C PRO A 9 -23.07 0.51 -2.45
N TYR A 10 -23.03 0.97 -3.71
CA TYR A 10 -22.48 2.28 -4.06
C TYR A 10 -23.06 3.44 -3.26
N ASP A 11 -24.38 3.51 -3.13
CA ASP A 11 -25.06 4.59 -2.40
C ASP A 11 -24.66 4.63 -0.92
N LEU A 12 -24.56 3.46 -0.28
CA LEU A 12 -24.12 3.36 1.11
C LEU A 12 -22.65 3.76 1.25
N LEU A 13 -21.79 3.31 0.32
CA LEU A 13 -20.39 3.67 0.28
C LEU A 13 -20.21 5.19 0.16
N ASN A 14 -20.91 5.81 -0.80
CA ASN A 14 -20.82 7.24 -1.06
C ASN A 14 -21.34 8.07 0.13
N GLN A 15 -22.43 7.66 0.77
CA GLN A 15 -22.94 8.28 1.99
C GLN A 15 -21.91 8.20 3.15
N LYS A 16 -21.32 7.02 3.37
CA LYS A 16 -20.29 6.84 4.41
C LYS A 16 -19.06 7.71 4.16
N LEU A 17 -18.58 7.79 2.92
CA LEU A 17 -17.46 8.65 2.53
C LEU A 17 -17.81 10.13 2.73
N SER A 18 -19.00 10.55 2.34
CA SER A 18 -19.47 11.93 2.55
C SER A 18 -19.51 12.32 4.05
N VAL A 19 -20.04 11.43 4.89
CA VAL A 19 -20.06 11.65 6.35
C VAL A 19 -18.66 11.71 6.91
N LEU A 20 -17.78 10.76 6.56
CA LEU A 20 -16.39 10.73 6.99
C LEU A 20 -15.65 12.00 6.60
N THR A 21 -15.80 12.42 5.33
CA THR A 21 -15.15 13.61 4.79
C THR A 21 -15.54 14.88 5.58
N ARG A 22 -16.84 15.05 5.84
CA ARG A 22 -17.36 16.17 6.65
C ARG A 22 -16.86 16.10 8.09
N SER A 23 -16.89 14.93 8.72
CA SER A 23 -16.40 14.78 10.10
C SER A 23 -14.91 15.13 10.24
N ILE A 24 -14.09 14.81 9.24
CA ILE A 24 -12.68 15.21 9.21
C ILE A 24 -12.56 16.72 9.01
N GLU A 25 -13.31 17.29 8.06
CA GLU A 25 -13.32 18.71 7.79
C GLU A 25 -13.74 19.52 9.02
N ASP A 26 -14.82 19.12 9.70
CA ASP A 26 -15.33 19.75 10.92
C ASP A 26 -14.31 19.66 12.08
N SER A 27 -13.62 18.52 12.20
CA SER A 27 -12.66 18.28 13.30
C SER A 27 -11.32 18.99 13.11
N PHE A 28 -10.86 19.11 11.87
CA PHE A 28 -9.52 19.61 11.55
C PHE A 28 -9.51 20.92 10.76
N GLY A 29 -10.66 21.48 10.43
CA GLY A 29 -10.80 22.73 9.68
C GLY A 29 -10.27 22.64 8.22
N LYS A 30 -10.06 21.42 7.72
CA LYS A 30 -9.50 21.19 6.38
C LYS A 30 -10.10 19.92 5.76
N ARG A 31 -10.62 20.08 4.54
CA ARG A 31 -11.15 18.95 3.78
C ARG A 31 -10.05 17.97 3.39
N PRO A 32 -10.22 16.66 3.63
CA PRO A 32 -9.26 15.66 3.20
C PRO A 32 -9.30 15.50 1.68
N THR A 33 -8.12 15.34 1.07
CA THR A 33 -7.95 15.17 -0.38
C THR A 33 -7.14 13.92 -0.73
N SER A 34 -6.66 13.18 0.27
CA SER A 34 -5.99 11.88 0.12
C SER A 34 -6.71 10.80 0.91
N PHE A 35 -6.72 9.59 0.39
CA PHE A 35 -7.42 8.46 0.98
C PHE A 35 -6.56 7.20 0.99
N ARG A 36 -6.85 6.32 1.91
CA ARG A 36 -6.44 4.92 1.90
C ARG A 36 -7.55 4.08 2.51
N SER A 37 -8.06 3.14 1.73
CA SER A 37 -9.15 2.29 2.15
C SER A 37 -8.71 1.34 3.28
N GLY A 38 -9.58 1.16 4.26
CA GLY A 38 -9.42 0.10 5.25
C GLY A 38 -9.32 -1.26 4.56
N ARG A 39 -8.36 -2.09 5.02
CA ARG A 39 -8.07 -3.40 4.41
C ARG A 39 -7.79 -3.34 2.90
N TYR A 40 -7.40 -2.17 2.40
CA TYR A 40 -7.08 -1.95 0.98
C TYR A 40 -8.26 -2.16 0.01
N GLY A 41 -9.49 -2.04 0.49
CA GLY A 41 -10.72 -2.31 -0.28
C GLY A 41 -10.99 -1.24 -1.34
N LEU A 42 -10.26 -1.25 -2.43
CA LEU A 42 -10.39 -0.35 -3.57
C LEU A 42 -10.90 -1.11 -4.81
N ASN A 43 -11.88 -0.52 -5.49
CA ASN A 43 -12.35 -0.88 -6.83
C ASN A 43 -12.81 0.40 -7.55
N GLU A 44 -13.39 0.27 -8.73
CA GLU A 44 -13.85 1.41 -9.53
C GLU A 44 -14.96 2.20 -8.83
N ASP A 45 -15.88 1.55 -8.13
CA ASP A 45 -16.94 2.20 -7.37
C ASP A 45 -16.38 3.05 -6.22
N VAL A 46 -15.39 2.52 -5.50
CA VAL A 46 -14.69 3.28 -4.44
C VAL A 46 -13.96 4.47 -5.05
N ALA A 47 -13.25 4.28 -6.16
CA ALA A 47 -12.56 5.37 -6.84
C ALA A 47 -13.53 6.48 -7.32
N LYS A 48 -14.69 6.08 -7.88
CA LYS A 48 -15.75 7.00 -8.30
C LYS A 48 -16.30 7.80 -7.11
N ALA A 49 -16.63 7.12 -6.01
CA ALA A 49 -17.15 7.77 -4.80
C ALA A 49 -16.11 8.71 -4.17
N LEU A 50 -14.81 8.38 -4.23
CA LEU A 50 -13.74 9.26 -3.79
C LEU A 50 -13.70 10.55 -4.61
N VAL A 51 -13.76 10.46 -5.94
CA VAL A 51 -13.79 11.65 -6.82
C VAL A 51 -15.02 12.51 -6.53
N GLU A 52 -16.20 11.92 -6.36
CA GLU A 52 -17.43 12.64 -5.99
C GLU A 52 -17.33 13.39 -4.66
N ASN A 53 -16.53 12.86 -3.73
CA ASN A 53 -16.27 13.48 -2.43
C ASN A 53 -15.04 14.41 -2.42
N GLY A 54 -14.43 14.70 -3.58
CA GLY A 54 -13.35 15.68 -3.74
C GLY A 54 -11.95 15.16 -3.39
N TYR A 55 -11.75 13.85 -3.32
CA TYR A 55 -10.41 13.26 -3.17
C TYR A 55 -9.64 13.34 -4.49
N LEU A 56 -8.34 13.59 -4.38
CA LEU A 56 -7.42 13.73 -5.52
C LEU A 56 -6.54 12.49 -5.70
N VAL A 57 -6.26 11.79 -4.60
CA VAL A 57 -5.33 10.66 -4.57
C VAL A 57 -5.79 9.59 -3.60
N ASP A 58 -5.63 8.34 -4.03
CA ASP A 58 -5.73 7.14 -3.19
C ASP A 58 -4.36 6.45 -3.09
N SER A 59 -4.18 5.65 -2.05
CA SER A 59 -2.97 4.84 -1.84
C SER A 59 -3.34 3.49 -1.23
N SER A 60 -4.30 2.81 -1.86
CA SER A 60 -4.82 1.52 -1.39
C SER A 60 -4.25 0.32 -2.13
N VAL A 61 -3.70 0.51 -3.34
CA VAL A 61 -3.16 -0.61 -4.12
C VAL A 61 -1.92 -1.17 -3.45
N THR A 62 -1.92 -2.49 -3.26
CA THR A 62 -0.80 -3.29 -2.74
C THR A 62 -0.27 -4.19 -3.86
N PRO A 63 0.71 -3.73 -4.67
CA PRO A 63 1.20 -4.47 -5.82
C PRO A 63 1.62 -5.90 -5.47
N TYR A 64 1.37 -6.85 -6.38
CA TYR A 64 1.70 -8.27 -6.24
C TYR A 64 0.96 -9.02 -5.11
N VAL A 65 -0.06 -8.42 -4.51
CA VAL A 65 -0.82 -9.01 -3.41
C VAL A 65 -2.28 -9.26 -3.84
N SER A 66 -2.82 -10.41 -3.46
CA SER A 66 -4.23 -10.73 -3.60
C SER A 66 -4.89 -10.82 -2.23
N TRP A 67 -6.02 -10.15 -2.06
CA TRP A 67 -6.84 -10.18 -0.85
C TRP A 67 -8.10 -11.02 -1.02
N LYS A 68 -8.27 -11.72 -2.16
CA LYS A 68 -9.47 -12.51 -2.48
C LYS A 68 -9.84 -13.57 -1.43
N GLU A 69 -8.83 -14.16 -0.78
CA GLU A 69 -9.05 -15.19 0.25
C GLU A 69 -9.41 -14.58 1.61
N GLN A 70 -9.33 -13.26 1.75
CA GLN A 70 -9.74 -12.58 2.97
C GLN A 70 -11.25 -12.36 2.95
N THR A 71 -11.93 -12.94 3.92
CA THR A 71 -13.38 -12.78 4.07
C THR A 71 -13.74 -11.33 4.42
N GLY A 72 -14.68 -10.78 3.67
CA GLY A 72 -15.35 -9.51 3.95
C GLY A 72 -16.72 -9.74 4.57
N ILE A 73 -17.78 -9.39 3.85
CA ILE A 73 -19.17 -9.72 4.26
C ILE A 73 -19.43 -11.22 4.03
N PRO A 74 -20.33 -11.86 4.82
CA PRO A 74 -20.77 -13.23 4.56
C PRO A 74 -21.35 -13.37 3.15
N GLY A 75 -20.81 -14.33 2.37
CA GLY A 75 -21.18 -14.52 0.98
C GLY A 75 -20.62 -13.50 -0.02
N GLY A 76 -19.75 -12.57 0.44
CA GLY A 76 -19.08 -11.60 -0.41
C GLY A 76 -17.94 -12.20 -1.24
N HIS A 77 -17.35 -11.36 -2.08
CA HIS A 77 -16.30 -11.78 -3.02
C HIS A 77 -14.88 -11.73 -2.42
N GLY A 78 -14.77 -11.34 -1.14
CA GLY A 78 -13.49 -11.07 -0.51
C GLY A 78 -12.86 -9.76 -0.94
N GLY A 79 -11.58 -9.58 -0.58
CA GLY A 79 -10.85 -8.35 -0.90
C GLY A 79 -10.39 -8.26 -2.35
N PRO A 80 -9.86 -7.11 -2.76
CA PRO A 80 -9.39 -6.86 -4.12
C PRO A 80 -8.17 -7.72 -4.49
N ASP A 81 -7.95 -7.88 -5.78
CA ASP A 81 -6.81 -8.59 -6.34
C ASP A 81 -5.84 -7.62 -7.03
N PHE A 82 -4.76 -7.30 -6.37
CA PHE A 82 -3.72 -6.41 -6.91
C PHE A 82 -2.46 -7.14 -7.40
N ILE A 83 -2.54 -8.48 -7.57
CA ILE A 83 -1.37 -9.28 -7.95
C ILE A 83 -0.76 -8.85 -9.29
N GLY A 84 -1.57 -8.33 -10.20
CA GLY A 84 -1.15 -7.82 -11.51
C GLY A 84 -0.75 -6.35 -11.54
N TYR A 85 -0.83 -5.65 -10.42
CA TYR A 85 -0.52 -4.22 -10.37
C TYR A 85 0.98 -3.96 -10.21
N ARG A 86 1.44 -2.85 -10.81
CA ARG A 86 2.81 -2.34 -10.66
C ARG A 86 2.91 -1.39 -9.47
N PRO A 87 4.11 -1.18 -8.90
CA PRO A 87 4.33 -0.18 -7.86
C PRO A 87 4.31 1.27 -8.40
N THR A 88 4.18 1.45 -9.72
CA THR A 88 4.14 2.78 -10.35
C THR A 88 2.77 3.43 -10.20
N PRO A 89 2.68 4.75 -9.96
CA PRO A 89 1.42 5.46 -9.95
C PRO A 89 0.66 5.35 -11.26
N PHE A 90 -0.66 5.43 -11.17
CA PHE A 90 -1.55 5.45 -12.34
C PHE A 90 -2.83 6.22 -12.04
N ARG A 91 -3.60 6.56 -13.08
CA ARG A 91 -4.89 7.25 -12.91
C ARG A 91 -6.06 6.32 -13.24
N TYR A 92 -7.04 6.34 -12.35
CA TYR A 92 -8.39 5.93 -12.69
C TYR A 92 -9.04 7.06 -13.51
N SER A 93 -9.36 6.78 -14.78
CA SER A 93 -10.17 7.68 -15.61
C SER A 93 -11.65 7.32 -15.43
N LEU A 94 -12.42 8.21 -14.86
CA LEU A 94 -13.80 8.00 -14.46
C LEU A 94 -14.70 9.02 -15.17
N PRO A 95 -16.00 8.74 -15.36
CA PRO A 95 -16.92 9.67 -16.02
C PRO A 95 -17.03 11.03 -15.34
N ASN A 96 -16.83 11.07 -14.02
CA ASN A 96 -16.93 12.26 -13.16
C ASN A 96 -15.56 12.90 -12.84
N GLY A 97 -14.47 12.44 -13.45
CA GLY A 97 -13.12 12.97 -13.22
C GLY A 97 -12.03 11.91 -13.18
N SER A 98 -10.95 12.18 -12.49
CA SER A 98 -9.86 11.20 -12.34
C SER A 98 -9.34 11.16 -10.91
N LEU A 99 -8.92 9.96 -10.48
CA LEU A 99 -8.26 9.73 -9.20
C LEU A 99 -6.85 9.23 -9.46
N LEU A 100 -5.85 9.86 -8.85
CA LEU A 100 -4.49 9.32 -8.87
C LEU A 100 -4.37 8.19 -7.84
N GLU A 101 -3.88 7.05 -8.26
CA GLU A 101 -3.44 5.99 -7.35
C GLU A 101 -1.92 6.05 -7.20
N ILE A 102 -1.44 6.15 -5.98
CA ILE A 102 -0.02 6.02 -5.62
C ILE A 102 0.11 4.75 -4.76
N PRO A 103 0.49 3.61 -5.34
CA PRO A 103 0.54 2.34 -4.63
C PRO A 103 1.51 2.37 -3.45
N ILE A 104 1.23 1.54 -2.43
CA ILE A 104 2.22 1.24 -1.40
C ILE A 104 3.44 0.61 -2.07
N THR A 105 4.63 0.99 -1.62
CA THR A 105 5.87 0.42 -2.18
C THR A 105 6.02 -1.03 -1.73
N ILE A 106 5.73 -1.92 -2.67
CA ILE A 106 5.85 -3.37 -2.53
C ILE A 106 6.49 -3.88 -3.81
N MET A 107 7.66 -4.51 -3.69
CA MET A 107 8.43 -4.96 -4.86
C MET A 107 9.13 -6.28 -4.58
N PRO A 108 9.39 -7.08 -5.63
CA PRO A 108 10.40 -8.12 -5.53
C PRO A 108 11.78 -7.48 -5.36
N THR A 109 12.64 -8.05 -4.55
CA THR A 109 14.00 -7.55 -4.31
C THR A 109 15.08 -8.46 -4.90
N ARG A 110 14.69 -9.53 -5.61
CA ARG A 110 15.63 -10.51 -6.15
C ARG A 110 15.48 -10.73 -7.63
N PHE A 111 16.61 -10.68 -8.34
CA PHE A 111 16.72 -11.09 -9.73
C PHE A 111 16.24 -12.54 -9.95
N PRO A 112 15.53 -12.88 -11.04
CA PRO A 112 15.15 -11.99 -12.15
C PRO A 112 13.78 -11.30 -11.97
N LEU A 113 13.12 -11.41 -10.80
CA LEU A 113 11.78 -10.86 -10.59
C LEU A 113 11.76 -9.33 -10.59
N THR A 114 12.88 -8.70 -10.22
CA THR A 114 13.03 -7.23 -10.19
C THR A 114 12.91 -6.61 -11.57
N ILE A 115 13.46 -7.24 -12.60
CA ILE A 115 13.53 -6.67 -13.96
C ILE A 115 12.35 -7.04 -14.85
N ASN A 116 11.53 -8.03 -14.45
CA ASN A 116 10.43 -8.51 -15.28
C ASN A 116 9.13 -8.63 -14.50
N HIS A 117 8.30 -7.61 -14.64
CA HIS A 117 6.99 -7.54 -13.99
C HIS A 117 6.11 -8.77 -14.30
N ASN A 118 6.03 -9.21 -15.54
CA ASN A 118 5.18 -10.34 -15.91
C ASN A 118 5.68 -11.63 -15.29
N LEU A 119 7.00 -11.81 -15.19
CA LEU A 119 7.60 -12.93 -14.48
C LEU A 119 7.27 -12.87 -12.98
N ALA A 120 7.39 -11.69 -12.36
CA ALA A 120 7.03 -11.50 -10.96
C ALA A 120 5.54 -11.80 -10.70
N VAL A 121 4.64 -11.28 -11.52
CA VAL A 121 3.20 -11.55 -11.43
C VAL A 121 2.92 -13.05 -11.55
N ASN A 122 3.47 -13.70 -12.58
CA ASN A 122 3.29 -15.13 -12.77
C ASN A 122 3.83 -15.94 -11.58
N TYR A 123 5.00 -15.58 -11.08
CA TYR A 123 5.58 -16.20 -9.90
C TYR A 123 4.68 -16.06 -8.68
N PHE A 124 4.29 -14.84 -8.30
CA PHE A 124 3.47 -14.61 -7.10
C PHE A 124 2.05 -15.20 -7.21
N LYS A 125 1.50 -15.24 -8.42
CA LYS A 125 0.19 -15.87 -8.69
C LYS A 125 0.19 -17.39 -8.48
N HIS A 126 1.30 -18.06 -8.75
CA HIS A 126 1.36 -19.53 -8.76
C HIS A 126 2.22 -20.13 -7.65
N VAL A 127 3.05 -19.35 -6.99
CA VAL A 127 4.00 -19.84 -5.97
C VAL A 127 3.32 -20.61 -4.83
N ASN A 128 2.13 -20.22 -4.44
CA ASN A 128 1.38 -20.89 -3.38
C ASN A 128 0.63 -22.16 -3.85
N LYS A 129 0.44 -22.33 -5.16
CA LYS A 129 -0.30 -23.46 -5.75
C LYS A 129 0.57 -24.68 -6.02
N SER A 130 1.90 -24.52 -6.07
CA SER A 130 2.84 -25.60 -6.40
C SER A 130 3.79 -25.89 -5.25
N ILE A 131 3.88 -27.17 -4.86
CA ILE A 131 4.83 -27.66 -3.84
C ILE A 131 6.27 -27.45 -4.31
N ILE A 132 6.54 -27.70 -5.60
CA ILE A 132 7.87 -27.55 -6.20
C ILE A 132 8.27 -26.06 -6.20
N LEU A 133 7.37 -25.17 -6.61
CA LEU A 133 7.62 -23.72 -6.57
C LEU A 133 7.81 -23.22 -5.13
N ARG A 134 7.13 -23.80 -4.14
CA ARG A 134 7.37 -23.51 -2.72
C ARG A 134 8.75 -23.93 -2.24
N ALA A 135 9.24 -25.07 -2.67
CA ALA A 135 10.58 -25.56 -2.32
C ALA A 135 11.68 -24.72 -2.98
N VAL A 136 11.57 -24.45 -4.27
CA VAL A 136 12.46 -23.56 -5.02
C VAL A 136 12.45 -22.14 -4.43
N ARG A 137 11.29 -21.65 -4.06
CA ARG A 137 11.08 -20.37 -3.39
C ARG A 137 11.89 -20.28 -2.09
N LYS A 138 11.80 -21.32 -1.26
CA LYS A 138 12.52 -21.35 0.04
C LYS A 138 14.04 -21.35 -0.14
N LEU A 139 14.53 -21.83 -1.28
CA LEU A 139 15.96 -21.96 -1.57
C LEU A 139 16.54 -20.71 -2.27
N LEU A 140 15.81 -20.10 -3.19
CA LEU A 140 16.33 -19.09 -4.13
C LEU A 140 15.75 -17.68 -3.95
N TYR A 141 14.55 -17.54 -3.40
CA TYR A 141 13.82 -16.26 -3.39
C TYR A 141 13.18 -15.96 -2.04
N SER A 142 12.95 -14.67 -1.80
CA SER A 142 12.03 -14.22 -0.76
C SER A 142 10.62 -14.77 -1.03
N ASN A 143 9.96 -15.21 0.01
CA ASN A 143 8.66 -15.88 -0.07
C ASN A 143 7.51 -15.00 -0.54
N GLN A 144 7.70 -13.69 -0.50
CA GLN A 144 6.68 -12.70 -0.83
C GLN A 144 7.38 -11.43 -1.34
N PRO A 145 6.68 -10.57 -2.07
CA PRO A 145 7.20 -9.25 -2.38
C PRO A 145 7.49 -8.51 -1.08
N VAL A 146 8.58 -7.76 -1.04
CA VAL A 146 8.99 -7.02 0.14
C VAL A 146 8.20 -5.71 0.20
N TRP A 147 7.63 -5.45 1.37
CA TRP A 147 6.88 -4.24 1.65
C TRP A 147 7.79 -3.19 2.27
N LEU A 148 7.67 -1.95 1.86
CA LEU A 148 8.25 -0.83 2.60
C LEU A 148 7.42 -0.59 3.88
N ARG A 149 7.59 -1.50 4.82
CA ARG A 149 6.86 -1.53 6.09
C ARG A 149 7.80 -1.98 7.20
N PRO A 150 7.93 -1.22 8.28
CA PRO A 150 8.84 -1.53 9.39
C PRO A 150 8.26 -2.63 10.30
N THR A 151 8.06 -3.84 9.76
CA THR A 151 7.65 -5.01 10.54
C THR A 151 8.79 -5.51 11.44
N PRO A 152 8.54 -6.38 12.45
CA PRO A 152 9.59 -6.91 13.31
C PRO A 152 10.71 -7.65 12.57
N ASN A 153 10.44 -8.19 11.38
CA ASN A 153 11.41 -8.91 10.55
C ASN A 153 12.10 -8.01 9.51
N MET A 154 11.74 -6.72 9.45
CA MET A 154 12.37 -5.75 8.57
C MET A 154 13.67 -5.25 9.19
N ASN A 155 14.68 -5.04 8.35
CA ASN A 155 15.95 -4.43 8.72
C ASN A 155 16.41 -3.43 7.65
N MET A 156 17.44 -2.67 7.94
CA MET A 156 17.94 -1.65 7.01
C MET A 156 18.44 -2.22 5.70
N GLN A 157 19.04 -3.40 5.70
CA GLN A 157 19.48 -4.05 4.46
C GLN A 157 18.32 -4.26 3.48
N LEU A 158 17.17 -4.75 3.95
CA LEU A 158 15.97 -4.92 3.12
C LEU A 158 15.37 -3.59 2.68
N PHE A 159 15.45 -2.55 3.51
CA PHE A 159 15.05 -1.21 3.10
C PHE A 159 15.97 -0.65 2.02
N GLU A 160 17.27 -0.81 2.15
CA GLU A 160 18.25 -0.39 1.13
C GLU A 160 18.05 -1.14 -0.19
N GLU A 161 17.78 -2.45 -0.15
CA GLU A 161 17.43 -3.22 -1.34
C GLU A 161 16.20 -2.65 -2.05
N LEU A 162 15.12 -2.32 -1.29
CA LEU A 162 13.92 -1.69 -1.84
C LEU A 162 14.17 -0.30 -2.41
N ILE A 163 14.93 0.54 -1.70
CA ILE A 163 15.27 1.89 -2.16
C ILE A 163 16.07 1.85 -3.45
N ASN A 164 17.10 1.01 -3.50
CA ASN A 164 17.96 0.84 -4.67
C ASN A 164 17.16 0.32 -5.87
N GLU A 165 16.25 -0.62 -5.64
CA GLU A 165 15.35 -1.10 -6.69
C GLU A 165 14.41 0.01 -7.17
N ALA A 166 13.80 0.78 -6.26
CA ALA A 166 12.94 1.91 -6.60
C ALA A 166 13.67 2.96 -7.44
N ILE A 167 14.92 3.27 -7.09
CA ILE A 167 15.79 4.17 -7.87
C ILE A 167 16.08 3.58 -9.27
N THR A 168 16.43 2.30 -9.34
CA THR A 168 16.76 1.60 -10.58
C THR A 168 15.59 1.63 -11.57
N ILE A 169 14.38 1.38 -11.11
CA ILE A 169 13.17 1.44 -11.96
C ILE A 169 12.61 2.86 -12.12
N LYS A 170 13.28 3.86 -11.55
CA LYS A 170 12.86 5.28 -11.56
C LYS A 170 11.45 5.46 -11.02
N LEU A 171 11.14 4.79 -9.90
CA LEU A 171 9.85 4.94 -9.24
C LEU A 171 9.70 6.39 -8.76
N PRO A 172 8.64 7.12 -9.16
CA PRO A 172 8.53 8.55 -8.85
C PRO A 172 8.22 8.83 -7.38
N PHE A 173 7.59 7.88 -6.68
CA PHE A 173 7.26 7.98 -5.27
C PHE A 173 7.53 6.65 -4.58
N ILE A 174 8.03 6.71 -3.35
CA ILE A 174 8.06 5.58 -2.43
C ILE A 174 7.10 5.85 -1.28
N VAL A 175 6.27 4.88 -0.93
CA VAL A 175 5.23 4.99 0.09
C VAL A 175 5.48 3.94 1.16
N MET A 176 5.89 4.40 2.34
CA MET A 176 5.97 3.56 3.54
C MET A 176 4.59 3.45 4.20
N MET A 177 4.30 2.30 4.81
CA MET A 177 3.05 2.08 5.53
C MET A 177 3.31 1.39 6.87
N PHE A 178 2.74 1.95 7.93
CA PHE A 178 2.56 1.29 9.24
C PHE A 178 1.37 1.93 9.96
N HIS A 179 0.93 1.35 11.05
CA HIS A 179 -0.20 1.86 11.83
C HIS A 179 0.29 2.71 13.00
N SER A 180 -0.43 3.78 13.33
CA SER A 180 -0.12 4.63 14.49
C SER A 180 -0.11 3.84 15.81
N SER A 181 -0.91 2.78 15.92
CA SER A 181 -0.88 1.85 17.06
C SER A 181 0.45 1.11 17.22
N GLU A 182 1.28 1.04 16.19
CA GLU A 182 2.63 0.46 16.27
C GLU A 182 3.64 1.37 16.99
N LEU A 183 3.29 2.64 17.23
CA LEU A 183 4.11 3.60 17.97
C LEU A 183 3.88 3.53 19.50
N MET A 184 2.99 2.65 19.96
CA MET A 184 2.66 2.49 21.38
C MET A 184 2.85 1.04 21.82
N PRO A 185 3.57 0.79 22.93
CA PRO A 185 3.75 -0.56 23.45
C PRO A 185 2.40 -1.25 23.75
N GLY A 186 2.28 -2.51 23.33
CA GLY A 186 1.09 -3.33 23.56
C GLY A 186 -0.14 -3.00 22.71
N CYS A 187 -0.10 -1.92 21.89
CA CYS A 187 -1.24 -1.53 21.06
C CYS A 187 -1.24 -2.21 19.68
N SER A 188 -0.21 -2.98 19.37
CA SER A 188 -0.09 -3.77 18.14
C SER A 188 0.59 -5.11 18.43
N LYS A 189 0.15 -6.18 17.77
CA LYS A 189 0.83 -7.47 17.82
C LYS A 189 2.29 -7.43 17.34
N TYR A 190 2.66 -6.41 16.60
CA TYR A 190 4.02 -6.19 16.11
C TYR A 190 4.90 -5.48 17.14
N ARG A 191 4.29 -4.84 18.14
CA ARG A 191 4.96 -4.01 19.15
C ARG A 191 4.39 -4.32 20.55
N PRO A 192 4.70 -5.52 21.09
CA PRO A 192 4.13 -5.96 22.36
C PRO A 192 4.68 -5.22 23.57
N ASP A 193 5.85 -4.61 23.47
CA ASP A 193 6.60 -3.99 24.56
C ASP A 193 7.37 -2.73 24.10
N SER A 194 7.95 -2.01 25.07
CA SER A 194 8.71 -0.79 24.84
C SER A 194 9.94 -1.03 23.96
N ASP A 195 10.67 -2.13 24.18
CA ASP A 195 11.88 -2.45 23.41
C ASP A 195 11.57 -2.66 21.92
N SER A 196 10.39 -3.23 21.62
CA SER A 196 9.95 -3.40 20.23
C SER A 196 9.55 -2.08 19.57
N VAL A 197 9.08 -1.11 20.34
CA VAL A 197 8.79 0.25 19.86
C VAL A 197 10.08 1.02 19.65
N GLU A 198 11.05 0.93 20.57
CA GLU A 198 12.36 1.57 20.41
C GLU A 198 13.06 1.06 19.14
N ARG A 199 13.09 -0.25 18.91
CA ARG A 199 13.62 -0.81 17.65
C ARG A 199 12.90 -0.29 16.40
N LEU A 200 11.60 0.03 16.49
CA LEU A 200 10.89 0.67 15.39
C LEU A 200 11.41 2.09 15.14
N TYR A 201 11.59 2.89 16.20
CA TYR A 201 12.12 4.24 16.08
C TYR A 201 13.54 4.25 15.51
N GLU A 202 14.42 3.38 16.01
CA GLU A 202 15.78 3.22 15.48
C GLU A 202 15.77 2.87 13.97
N LEU A 203 14.90 1.95 13.54
CA LEU A 203 14.77 1.58 12.14
C LEU A 203 14.23 2.73 11.27
N LEU A 204 13.26 3.49 11.79
CA LEU A 204 12.70 4.66 11.09
C LEU A 204 13.74 5.78 10.98
N GLU A 205 14.51 6.04 12.04
CA GLU A 205 15.59 7.03 12.02
C GLU A 205 16.64 6.68 10.95
N GLN A 206 17.13 5.44 10.95
CA GLN A 206 18.08 4.97 9.93
C GLN A 206 17.49 5.09 8.51
N PHE A 207 16.20 4.75 8.33
CA PHE A 207 15.54 4.90 7.05
C PHE A 207 15.49 6.36 6.60
N PHE A 208 15.12 7.30 7.48
CA PHE A 208 15.06 8.73 7.11
C PHE A 208 16.45 9.32 6.84
N VAL A 209 17.49 8.88 7.55
CA VAL A 209 18.89 9.26 7.23
C VAL A 209 19.22 8.83 5.80
N LYS A 210 18.86 7.60 5.40
CA LYS A 210 19.06 7.13 4.03
C LYS A 210 18.28 7.94 2.99
N MET A 211 17.03 8.37 3.29
CA MET A 211 16.30 9.25 2.38
C MET A 211 17.01 10.58 2.15
N VAL A 212 17.59 11.16 3.20
CA VAL A 212 18.39 12.39 3.10
C VAL A 212 19.67 12.16 2.28
N GLU A 213 20.41 11.07 2.54
CA GLU A 213 21.62 10.70 1.77
C GLU A 213 21.32 10.55 0.27
N HIS A 214 20.20 9.98 -0.10
CA HIS A 214 19.75 9.85 -1.50
C HIS A 214 19.08 11.12 -2.05
N SER A 215 19.00 12.20 -1.27
CA SER A 215 18.29 13.45 -1.66
C SER A 215 16.83 13.22 -2.06
N ILE A 216 16.15 12.27 -1.40
CA ILE A 216 14.74 11.97 -1.62
C ILE A 216 13.89 12.82 -0.66
N PRO A 217 13.16 13.83 -1.16
CA PRO A 217 12.33 14.69 -0.32
C PRO A 217 11.08 13.97 0.18
N SER A 218 10.60 14.36 1.37
CA SER A 218 9.29 13.94 1.86
C SER A 218 8.21 14.90 1.36
N VAL A 219 7.12 14.34 0.84
CA VAL A 219 5.94 15.08 0.38
C VAL A 219 4.67 14.38 0.88
N THR A 220 3.59 15.14 1.03
CA THR A 220 2.28 14.56 1.28
C THR A 220 1.71 13.92 0.01
N LEU A 221 0.80 12.95 0.16
CA LEU A 221 0.10 12.36 -0.99
C LEU A 221 -0.62 13.44 -1.84
N THR A 222 -1.16 14.46 -1.19
CA THR A 222 -1.82 15.58 -1.88
C THR A 222 -0.83 16.41 -2.71
N GLU A 223 0.36 16.68 -2.19
CA GLU A 223 1.42 17.39 -2.93
C GLU A 223 1.92 16.52 -4.09
N ALA A 224 2.14 15.23 -3.85
CA ALA A 224 2.49 14.28 -4.90
C ALA A 224 1.43 14.26 -6.02
N ALA A 225 0.13 14.26 -5.67
CA ALA A 225 -0.94 14.29 -6.66
C ALA A 225 -0.97 15.57 -7.49
N LYS A 226 -0.66 16.71 -6.89
CA LYS A 226 -0.60 18.01 -7.58
C LYS A 226 0.62 18.15 -8.48
N SER A 227 1.74 17.52 -8.12
CA SER A 227 2.98 17.55 -8.91
C SER A 227 3.03 16.46 -9.99
N TRP A 228 2.19 15.44 -9.92
CA TRP A 228 2.15 14.34 -10.87
C TRP A 228 1.56 14.77 -12.21
N ILE A 229 2.41 14.92 -13.20
CA ILE A 229 2.05 15.13 -14.60
C ILE A 229 2.34 13.81 -15.31
N SER A 230 1.29 13.09 -15.68
CA SER A 230 1.39 11.81 -16.41
C SER A 230 1.75 12.01 -17.88
#